data_a81490f91024070c6e49b98feab72e78
#
_entry.id   a81490f91024070c6e49b98feab72e78
#
_cell.length_a   1.000
_cell.length_b   1.000
_cell.length_c   1.000
_cell.angle_alpha   90.00
_cell.angle_beta   90.00
_cell.angle_gamma   90.00
#
_symmetry.space_group_name_H-M   'P 1'
#
loop_
_entity.id
_entity.type
_entity.pdbx_description
1 polymer ?
#
loop_
_entity_poly.entity_id
_entity_poly.type
_entity_poly.pdbx_seq_one_letter_code
_entity_poly.pdbx_strand_id
1 'polypeptide(L)'
;MAIERLSLLDTITASTYFAVNVNNQDYRAAADTVAQYVQSQGASGDGKIIQYAGPTSTGFSVTINNSSASVWLVLTPNATMAAGTIVLPDVANCVESQEIIVSSSQTVTALTINLNGALGVGTPTTISSGGFFTLRFEPILKTWYRVG
;
A
#
# COMPACT_ATOMS: atom_id res chain seq x y z
N MET A 1 -39.66 -13.51 12.97
CA MET A 1 -38.51 -13.21 13.82
C MET A 1 -38.29 -11.70 13.78
N ALA A 2 -38.39 -11.03 14.91
CA ALA A 2 -38.14 -9.60 14.96
C ALA A 2 -36.60 -9.38 14.76
N ILE A 3 -36.26 -8.63 13.72
CA ILE A 3 -34.89 -8.07 13.63
C ILE A 3 -34.91 -6.93 14.66
N GLU A 4 -34.33 -7.16 15.83
CA GLU A 4 -34.01 -6.05 16.72
C GLU A 4 -33.09 -5.11 15.97
N ARG A 5 -33.56 -3.88 15.76
CA ARG A 5 -32.67 -2.81 15.32
C ARG A 5 -31.60 -2.72 16.38
N LEU A 6 -30.33 -2.96 15.98
CA LEU A 6 -29.18 -2.56 16.77
C LEU A 6 -29.34 -1.06 17.03
N SER A 7 -29.89 -0.70 18.21
CA SER A 7 -29.78 0.67 18.71
C SER A 7 -28.28 0.94 18.80
N LEU A 8 -27.85 2.09 18.30
CA LEU A 8 -26.47 2.55 18.30
C LEU A 8 -25.73 2.03 19.54
N LEU A 9 -24.91 1.01 19.34
CA LEU A 9 -23.98 0.55 20.37
C LEU A 9 -22.85 1.58 20.39
N ASP A 10 -22.76 2.32 21.46
CA ASP A 10 -21.68 3.29 21.68
C ASP A 10 -20.28 2.63 21.65
N THR A 11 -20.23 1.31 21.82
CA THR A 11 -18.98 0.55 21.79
C THR A 11 -19.25 -0.87 21.27
N ILE A 12 -18.62 -1.23 20.16
CA ILE A 12 -18.56 -2.62 19.69
C ILE A 12 -17.31 -3.26 20.32
N THR A 13 -17.52 -4.29 21.14
CA THR A 13 -16.43 -5.04 21.75
C THR A 13 -16.14 -6.33 20.98
N ALA A 14 -14.99 -6.92 21.18
CA ALA A 14 -14.60 -8.21 20.57
C ALA A 14 -15.57 -9.36 20.91
N SER A 15 -16.36 -9.24 21.98
CA SER A 15 -17.40 -10.21 22.36
C SER A 15 -18.76 -9.96 21.71
N THR A 16 -18.89 -8.88 20.91
CA THR A 16 -20.13 -8.59 20.17
C THR A 16 -20.23 -9.52 18.96
N TYR A 17 -21.41 -10.10 18.77
CA TYR A 17 -21.67 -10.98 17.65
C TYR A 17 -22.75 -10.39 16.73
N PHE A 18 -22.56 -10.55 15.44
CA PHE A 18 -23.56 -10.21 14.42
C PHE A 18 -24.26 -11.47 13.94
N ALA A 19 -25.58 -11.39 13.77
CA ALA A 19 -26.33 -12.43 13.11
C ALA A 19 -26.16 -12.31 11.59
N VAL A 20 -25.72 -13.38 10.94
CA VAL A 20 -25.53 -13.46 9.49
C VAL A 20 -26.36 -14.61 8.98
N ASN A 21 -27.24 -14.35 8.00
CA ASN A 21 -28.00 -15.38 7.32
C ASN A 21 -27.34 -15.75 5.98
N VAL A 22 -26.95 -17.01 5.85
CA VAL A 22 -26.33 -17.52 4.62
C VAL A 22 -27.09 -18.81 4.24
N ASN A 23 -27.60 -18.88 3.03
CA ASN A 23 -28.35 -20.03 2.53
C ASN A 23 -29.47 -20.51 3.46
N ASN A 24 -30.21 -19.57 4.02
CA ASN A 24 -31.33 -19.81 4.95
C ASN A 24 -30.89 -20.44 6.30
N GLN A 25 -29.63 -20.29 6.67
CA GLN A 25 -29.11 -20.67 7.97
C GLN A 25 -28.54 -19.45 8.70
N ASP A 26 -28.82 -19.37 9.98
CA ASP A 26 -28.33 -18.29 10.82
C ASP A 26 -26.97 -18.64 11.41
N TYR A 27 -26.00 -17.78 11.20
CA TYR A 27 -24.66 -17.85 11.75
C TYR A 27 -24.38 -16.66 12.64
N ARG A 28 -23.46 -16.81 13.56
CA ARG A 28 -22.92 -15.71 14.37
C ARG A 28 -21.50 -15.43 13.94
N ALA A 29 -21.21 -14.16 13.66
CA ALA A 29 -19.86 -13.70 13.39
C ALA A 29 -19.41 -12.75 14.51
N ALA A 30 -18.22 -12.95 15.06
CA ALA A 30 -17.64 -12.04 16.03
C ALA A 30 -17.32 -10.69 15.38
N ALA A 31 -17.42 -9.62 16.15
CA ALA A 31 -17.17 -8.26 15.65
C ALA A 31 -15.77 -8.09 15.06
N ASP A 32 -14.76 -8.70 15.66
CA ASP A 32 -13.39 -8.69 15.18
C ASP A 32 -13.23 -9.41 13.82
N THR A 33 -13.94 -10.52 13.62
CA THR A 33 -13.97 -11.24 12.33
C THR A 33 -14.59 -10.40 11.23
N VAL A 34 -15.70 -9.69 11.54
CA VAL A 34 -16.34 -8.77 10.59
C VAL A 34 -15.42 -7.60 10.29
N ALA A 35 -14.76 -7.02 11.29
CA ALA A 35 -13.82 -5.92 11.10
C ALA A 35 -12.62 -6.35 10.23
N GLN A 36 -12.06 -7.53 10.46
CA GLN A 36 -10.98 -8.08 9.64
C GLN A 36 -11.41 -8.30 8.19
N TYR A 37 -12.61 -8.83 7.98
CA TYR A 37 -13.17 -9.00 6.63
C TYR A 37 -13.32 -7.66 5.91
N VAL A 38 -13.91 -6.66 6.57
CA VAL A 38 -14.07 -5.31 6.03
C VAL A 38 -12.72 -4.68 5.69
N GLN A 39 -11.71 -4.83 6.55
CA GLN A 39 -10.35 -4.36 6.28
C GLN A 39 -9.71 -5.09 5.09
N SER A 40 -9.93 -6.41 4.97
CA SER A 40 -9.41 -7.20 3.84
C SER A 40 -10.04 -6.82 2.50
N GLN A 41 -11.25 -6.29 2.50
CA GLN A 41 -11.95 -5.81 1.31
C GLN A 41 -11.52 -4.38 0.89
N GLY A 42 -10.54 -3.77 1.56
CA GLY A 42 -10.05 -2.45 1.21
C GLY A 42 -11.07 -1.33 1.46
N ALA A 43 -11.78 -1.39 2.58
CA ALA A 43 -12.78 -0.39 2.96
C ALA A 43 -12.22 1.04 3.14
N SER A 44 -10.92 1.22 3.07
CA SER A 44 -10.25 2.51 3.07
C SER A 44 -9.79 2.89 1.63
N GLY A 45 -10.69 3.42 0.83
CA GLY A 45 -10.36 3.96 -0.49
C GLY A 45 -10.01 2.89 -1.54
N ASP A 46 -8.99 3.13 -2.36
CA ASP A 46 -8.54 2.27 -3.44
C ASP A 46 -7.66 1.07 -3.00
N GLY A 47 -7.63 0.78 -1.71
CA GLY A 47 -6.84 -0.32 -1.13
C GLY A 47 -5.32 -0.06 -1.11
N LYS A 48 -4.87 1.17 -1.38
CA LYS A 48 -3.45 1.53 -1.30
C LYS A 48 -3.06 1.91 0.13
N ILE A 49 -1.91 1.45 0.54
CA ILE A 49 -1.30 1.85 1.80
C ILE A 49 -0.49 3.13 1.56
N ILE A 50 -0.70 4.17 2.36
CA ILE A 50 0.12 5.37 2.29
C ILE A 50 1.31 5.21 3.24
N GLN A 51 2.50 5.37 2.69
CA GLN A 51 3.76 5.38 3.44
C GLN A 51 4.41 6.75 3.31
N TYR A 52 4.82 7.34 4.42
CA TYR A 52 5.50 8.63 4.46
C TYR A 52 6.99 8.45 4.73
N ALA A 53 7.83 9.25 4.06
CA ALA A 53 9.25 9.31 4.32
C ALA A 53 9.75 10.74 4.11
N GLY A 54 10.39 11.31 5.14
CA GLY A 54 10.98 12.66 5.12
C GLY A 54 12.50 12.60 5.28
N PRO A 55 13.26 12.21 4.25
CA PRO A 55 14.72 12.16 4.35
C PRO A 55 15.29 13.57 4.56
N THR A 56 16.29 13.64 5.44
CA THR A 56 16.96 14.91 5.83
C THR A 56 18.37 15.05 5.24
N SER A 57 18.89 13.99 4.60
CA SER A 57 20.22 13.97 4.01
C SER A 57 20.23 13.26 2.67
N THR A 58 21.11 13.69 1.78
CA THR A 58 21.36 13.01 0.51
C THR A 58 21.95 11.61 0.71
N GLY A 59 21.74 10.70 -0.26
CA GLY A 59 22.13 9.31 -0.15
C GLY A 59 21.18 8.47 0.72
N PHE A 60 19.97 8.98 1.00
CA PHE A 60 18.96 8.25 1.77
C PHE A 60 18.57 6.93 1.12
N SER A 61 18.07 6.02 1.94
CA SER A 61 17.42 4.79 1.50
C SER A 61 16.06 4.65 2.20
N VAL A 62 15.02 4.46 1.40
CA VAL A 62 13.66 4.23 1.87
C VAL A 62 13.19 2.88 1.37
N THR A 63 12.82 2.00 2.27
CA THR A 63 12.25 0.69 1.93
C THR A 63 10.73 0.78 1.90
N ILE A 64 10.13 0.36 0.79
CA ILE A 64 8.69 0.17 0.71
C ILE A 64 8.31 -1.02 1.60
N ASN A 65 7.27 -0.84 2.41
CA ASN A 65 6.78 -1.93 3.26
C ASN A 65 6.56 -3.20 2.45
N ASN A 66 7.14 -4.30 2.93
CA ASN A 66 7.09 -5.59 2.25
C ASN A 66 5.73 -6.24 2.46
N SER A 67 4.73 -5.74 1.76
CA SER A 67 3.37 -6.24 1.77
C SER A 67 2.91 -6.56 0.35
N SER A 68 1.89 -7.39 0.21
CA SER A 68 1.24 -7.66 -1.06
C SER A 68 0.28 -6.56 -1.50
N ALA A 69 0.13 -5.50 -0.73
CA ALA A 69 -0.71 -4.36 -1.07
C ALA A 69 0.01 -3.36 -1.97
N SER A 70 -0.74 -2.61 -2.76
CA SER A 70 -0.23 -1.42 -3.44
C SER A 70 0.12 -0.33 -2.43
N VAL A 71 1.19 0.43 -2.69
CA VAL A 71 1.70 1.45 -1.78
C VAL A 71 1.82 2.79 -2.51
N TRP A 72 1.37 3.85 -1.86
CA TRP A 72 1.71 5.21 -2.23
C TRP A 72 2.78 5.74 -1.27
N LEU A 73 4.02 5.85 -1.76
CA LEU A 73 5.11 6.48 -1.03
C LEU A 73 5.07 8.00 -1.26
N VAL A 74 4.86 8.73 -0.19
CA VAL A 74 4.93 10.18 -0.14
C VAL A 74 6.28 10.60 0.41
N LEU A 75 7.18 11.03 -0.48
CA LEU A 75 8.49 11.56 -0.09
C LEU A 75 8.39 13.06 0.20
N THR A 76 8.82 13.46 1.37
CA THR A 76 8.90 14.85 1.79
C THR A 76 10.31 15.22 2.25
N PRO A 77 11.31 15.19 1.35
CA PRO A 77 12.66 15.61 1.71
C PRO A 77 12.66 17.06 2.16
N ASN A 78 13.55 17.40 3.10
CA ASN A 78 13.66 18.79 3.60
C ASN A 78 14.31 19.76 2.60
N ALA A 79 14.98 19.23 1.56
CA ALA A 79 15.60 19.99 0.48
C ALA A 79 15.79 19.11 -0.76
N THR A 80 16.27 19.69 -1.86
CA THR A 80 16.75 18.92 -3.02
C THR A 80 17.83 17.93 -2.61
N MET A 81 17.68 16.67 -3.00
CA MET A 81 18.60 15.58 -2.70
C MET A 81 19.44 15.24 -3.93
N ALA A 82 20.77 15.18 -3.76
CA ALA A 82 21.67 14.78 -4.83
C ALA A 82 21.51 13.29 -5.19
N ALA A 83 21.22 12.45 -4.19
CA ALA A 83 21.04 11.02 -4.39
C ALA A 83 20.01 10.44 -3.41
N GLY A 84 19.33 9.37 -3.82
CA GLY A 84 18.43 8.61 -2.98
C GLY A 84 18.13 7.23 -3.56
N THR A 85 17.80 6.28 -2.69
CA THR A 85 17.42 4.91 -3.08
C THR A 85 16.04 4.60 -2.55
N ILE A 86 15.18 4.04 -3.40
CA ILE A 86 13.92 3.41 -3.00
C ILE A 86 14.07 1.91 -3.19
N VAL A 87 13.86 1.15 -2.13
CA VAL A 87 13.91 -0.32 -2.14
C VAL A 87 12.48 -0.83 -2.28
N LEU A 88 12.19 -1.52 -3.37
CA LEU A 88 10.88 -2.12 -3.62
C LEU A 88 10.67 -3.37 -2.75
N PRO A 89 9.42 -3.84 -2.59
CA PRO A 89 9.14 -5.11 -1.93
C PRO A 89 9.92 -6.26 -2.55
N ASP A 90 10.25 -7.26 -1.73
CA ASP A 90 10.88 -8.49 -2.22
C ASP A 90 9.97 -9.15 -3.26
N VAL A 91 10.57 -9.55 -4.39
CA VAL A 91 9.84 -10.16 -5.51
C VAL A 91 9.02 -11.38 -5.11
N ALA A 92 9.44 -12.10 -4.07
CA ALA A 92 8.71 -13.26 -3.55
C ALA A 92 7.36 -12.90 -2.90
N ASN A 93 7.20 -11.66 -2.48
CA ASN A 93 5.99 -11.16 -1.81
C ASN A 93 5.11 -10.29 -2.72
N CYS A 94 5.58 -10.00 -3.94
CA CYS A 94 4.82 -9.20 -4.89
C CYS A 94 3.65 -9.99 -5.48
N VAL A 95 2.54 -9.30 -5.71
CA VAL A 95 1.33 -9.87 -6.30
C VAL A 95 1.01 -9.24 -7.64
N GLU A 96 0.20 -9.94 -8.43
CA GLU A 96 -0.24 -9.45 -9.75
C GLU A 96 -0.86 -8.05 -9.65
N SER A 97 -0.47 -7.19 -10.58
CA SER A 97 -0.95 -5.81 -10.69
C SER A 97 -0.71 -4.92 -9.46
N GLN A 98 0.14 -5.34 -8.53
CA GLN A 98 0.55 -4.49 -7.42
C GLN A 98 1.17 -3.19 -7.93
N GLU A 99 0.77 -2.06 -7.36
CA GLU A 99 1.27 -0.75 -7.74
C GLU A 99 2.10 -0.10 -6.63
N ILE A 100 3.19 0.51 -7.03
CA ILE A 100 3.96 1.43 -6.19
C ILE A 100 3.92 2.80 -6.85
N ILE A 101 3.26 3.74 -6.20
CA ILE A 101 3.26 5.15 -6.58
C ILE A 101 4.27 5.87 -5.71
N VAL A 102 5.12 6.66 -6.31
CA VAL A 102 6.06 7.54 -5.58
C VAL A 102 5.81 8.97 -5.99
N SER A 103 5.54 9.82 -5.03
CA SER A 103 5.46 11.28 -5.21
C SER A 103 6.50 11.96 -4.33
N SER A 104 7.07 13.07 -4.80
CA SER A 104 8.10 13.80 -4.04
C SER A 104 7.82 15.30 -4.00
N SER A 105 7.94 15.90 -2.83
CA SER A 105 7.83 17.35 -2.65
C SER A 105 9.08 18.11 -3.10
N GLN A 106 10.21 17.42 -3.23
CA GLN A 106 11.51 18.00 -3.62
C GLN A 106 12.16 17.15 -4.73
N THR A 107 13.13 17.75 -5.42
CA THR A 107 13.89 17.03 -6.46
C THR A 107 14.89 16.05 -5.85
N VAL A 108 14.97 14.84 -6.45
CA VAL A 108 16.06 13.88 -6.23
C VAL A 108 16.77 13.69 -7.57
N THR A 109 18.00 14.19 -7.70
CA THR A 109 18.71 14.24 -8.98
C THR A 109 19.32 12.92 -9.42
N ALA A 110 19.71 12.07 -8.50
CA ALA A 110 20.14 10.69 -8.77
C ALA A 110 19.31 9.72 -7.94
N LEU A 111 18.22 9.23 -8.54
CA LEU A 111 17.33 8.26 -7.91
C LEU A 111 17.69 6.84 -8.35
N THR A 112 17.87 5.96 -7.39
CA THR A 112 18.06 4.53 -7.63
C THR A 112 16.81 3.77 -7.19
N ILE A 113 16.28 2.94 -8.05
CA ILE A 113 15.21 1.99 -7.69
C ILE A 113 15.86 0.62 -7.50
N ASN A 114 15.94 0.18 -6.25
CA ASN A 114 16.38 -1.19 -5.93
C ASN A 114 15.19 -2.13 -6.11
N LEU A 115 15.26 -2.96 -7.12
CA LEU A 115 14.17 -3.84 -7.55
C LEU A 115 14.00 -5.10 -6.69
N ASN A 116 14.90 -5.31 -5.74
CA ASN A 116 14.84 -6.36 -4.71
C ASN A 116 14.49 -7.75 -5.27
N GLY A 117 15.28 -8.18 -6.26
CA GLY A 117 15.15 -9.49 -6.93
C GLY A 117 14.25 -9.51 -8.17
N ALA A 118 13.52 -8.43 -8.46
CA ALA A 118 12.75 -8.31 -9.68
C ALA A 118 13.56 -7.68 -10.82
N LEU A 119 12.98 -7.68 -12.03
CA LEU A 119 13.45 -6.89 -13.17
C LEU A 119 12.72 -5.55 -13.20
N GLY A 120 13.23 -4.58 -13.97
CA GLY A 120 12.61 -3.26 -14.11
C GLY A 120 12.66 -2.75 -15.56
N VAL A 121 11.54 -2.20 -16.01
CA VAL A 121 11.41 -1.56 -17.33
C VAL A 121 10.95 -0.12 -17.14
N GLY A 122 11.74 0.82 -17.65
CA GLY A 122 11.43 2.26 -17.58
C GLY A 122 11.57 2.86 -16.18
N THR A 123 12.29 2.22 -15.26
CA THR A 123 12.53 2.76 -13.90
C THR A 123 13.16 4.14 -13.96
N PRO A 124 12.62 5.13 -13.23
CA PRO A 124 13.14 6.49 -13.27
C PRO A 124 14.49 6.59 -12.54
N THR A 125 15.34 7.44 -13.05
CA THR A 125 16.63 7.77 -12.43
C THR A 125 16.63 9.14 -11.76
N THR A 126 15.53 9.86 -11.83
CA THR A 126 15.33 11.17 -11.21
C THR A 126 13.85 11.32 -10.84
N ILE A 127 13.55 12.21 -9.90
CA ILE A 127 12.20 12.71 -9.66
C ILE A 127 12.28 14.20 -9.38
N SER A 128 11.45 14.99 -10.05
CA SER A 128 11.39 16.44 -9.86
C SER A 128 10.52 16.82 -8.67
N SER A 129 10.69 18.03 -8.16
CA SER A 129 9.78 18.59 -7.16
C SER A 129 8.34 18.59 -7.66
N GLY A 130 7.41 18.07 -6.86
CA GLY A 130 6.02 17.86 -7.25
C GLY A 130 5.79 16.74 -8.26
N GLY A 131 6.84 16.03 -8.66
CA GLY A 131 6.75 14.92 -9.60
C GLY A 131 6.27 13.62 -8.94
N PHE A 132 5.84 12.70 -9.80
CA PHE A 132 5.47 11.35 -9.39
C PHE A 132 5.78 10.34 -10.50
N PHE A 133 5.82 9.07 -10.13
CA PHE A 133 5.80 7.94 -11.06
C PHE A 133 5.06 6.76 -10.44
N THR A 134 4.59 5.85 -11.30
CA THR A 134 3.91 4.62 -10.90
C THR A 134 4.62 3.42 -11.52
N LEU A 135 4.92 2.43 -10.69
CA LEU A 135 5.41 1.12 -11.11
C LEU A 135 4.31 0.09 -10.87
N ARG A 136 4.11 -0.83 -11.82
CA ARG A 136 3.17 -1.94 -11.71
C ARG A 136 3.90 -3.25 -11.90
N PHE A 137 3.61 -4.23 -11.05
CA PHE A 137 4.26 -5.53 -11.06
C PHE A 137 3.54 -6.52 -11.98
N GLU A 138 4.34 -7.25 -12.77
CA GLU A 138 3.92 -8.36 -13.61
C GLU A 138 4.58 -9.65 -13.10
N PRO A 139 3.79 -10.67 -12.66
CA PRO A 139 4.33 -11.81 -11.91
C PRO A 139 5.02 -12.88 -12.76
N ILE A 140 4.66 -13.03 -14.06
CA ILE A 140 5.23 -14.09 -14.92
C ILE A 140 6.71 -13.82 -15.18
N LEU A 141 7.03 -12.58 -15.58
CA LEU A 141 8.42 -12.14 -15.83
C LEU A 141 9.07 -11.56 -14.57
N LYS A 142 8.34 -11.48 -13.44
CA LYS A 142 8.80 -10.86 -12.19
C LYS A 142 9.35 -9.45 -12.41
N THR A 143 8.60 -8.64 -13.13
CA THR A 143 9.08 -7.36 -13.66
C THR A 143 8.20 -6.20 -13.21
N TRP A 144 8.84 -5.13 -12.75
CA TRP A 144 8.19 -3.85 -12.50
C TRP A 144 8.23 -2.99 -13.77
N TYR A 145 7.07 -2.58 -14.25
CA TYR A 145 6.92 -1.68 -15.39
C TYR A 145 6.52 -0.29 -14.93
N ARG A 146 7.15 0.73 -15.47
CA ARG A 146 6.66 2.09 -15.31
C ARG A 146 5.42 2.30 -16.15
N VAL A 147 4.31 2.74 -15.53
CA VAL A 147 3.00 2.96 -16.16
C VAL A 147 2.49 4.39 -16.01
N GLY A 148 3.23 5.23 -15.30
CA GLY A 148 2.91 6.64 -15.09
C GLY A 148 4.08 7.44 -14.53
#